data_53352c739a3dc70c33f77b8cc8080850
#
_entry.id   53352c739a3dc70c33f77b8cc8080850
#
_cell.length_a   1.000
_cell.length_b   1.000
_cell.length_c   1.000
_cell.angle_alpha   90.00
_cell.angle_beta   90.00
_cell.angle_gamma   90.00
#
_symmetry.space_group_name_H-M   'P 1'
#
loop_
_entity.id
_entity.type
_entity.pdbx_description
1 polymer ?
#
loop_
_entity_poly.entity_id
_entity_poly.type
_entity_poly.pdbx_seq_one_letter_code
_entity_poly.pdbx_strand_id
1 'polypeptide(L)'
;WHGDFSFDSGVQVVDAMEEAGKIPRALCCANDEMALGACNRLKQLGYQVPQDIAVTGFDGSYDTQRYIPGITTVARPKETLGYTAMQLLLQEIETGKKQELILSSRVAVHESCGCVLEDKKRVVSAIETLYFEKKENEKYTYQIRNMEDEMMECESLEELIFCIRQNIGKFTTEDVYLCLNKSIYYEMTGRGNSILRNRTITRDYENKIYITKLNNEDGMPEFYSFTSEQMFPAMWNGRGSGEYLYMPVHFRDNCLGYMILTGTLDTKHIPNYYVWIRNISNALEKLKNVSELRNAARNIDNMAVRDSLTGVYNRMGINRFVVDMVKQANTSRRRLLFIFADMDGLKKINDEFGHEAGDQAICLAAEALQEAFCEKELIIRYGGDEFLVVSDALCWEQAEEKKAQITALLKQWQRDEKLPYRLSMSIGYYQKEPDTEASMEQYINWADERMYEMKCKNREQRK
;
A
#
# COMPACT_ATOMS: atom_id res chain seq x y z
N TRP A 1 -29.65 -10.41 -39.75
CA TRP A 1 -28.57 -10.89 -38.89
C TRP A 1 -28.58 -10.06 -37.63
N HIS A 2 -28.21 -10.67 -36.48
CA HIS A 2 -28.15 -10.02 -35.19
C HIS A 2 -26.68 -9.91 -34.77
N GLY A 3 -26.30 -8.79 -34.16
CA GLY A 3 -24.98 -8.53 -33.58
C GLY A 3 -25.12 -7.83 -32.23
N ASP A 4 -24.02 -7.71 -31.50
CA ASP A 4 -23.90 -7.10 -30.17
C ASP A 4 -23.15 -5.75 -30.17
N PHE A 5 -23.07 -5.12 -31.35
CA PHE A 5 -22.35 -3.88 -31.60
C PHE A 5 -20.81 -3.96 -31.49
N SER A 6 -20.26 -5.16 -31.30
CA SER A 6 -18.80 -5.36 -31.25
C SER A 6 -18.21 -5.58 -32.65
N PHE A 7 -16.87 -5.35 -32.78
CA PHE A 7 -16.08 -5.72 -33.96
C PHE A 7 -16.25 -7.21 -34.30
N ASP A 8 -16.16 -8.07 -33.28
CA ASP A 8 -16.23 -9.52 -33.43
C ASP A 8 -17.59 -9.98 -33.95
N SER A 9 -18.68 -9.31 -33.57
CA SER A 9 -20.00 -9.63 -34.13
C SER A 9 -20.11 -9.27 -35.61
N GLY A 10 -19.39 -8.23 -36.06
CA GLY A 10 -19.27 -7.91 -37.48
C GLY A 10 -18.53 -9.03 -38.25
N VAL A 11 -17.48 -9.60 -37.70
CA VAL A 11 -16.74 -10.76 -38.25
C VAL A 11 -17.66 -11.98 -38.33
N GLN A 12 -18.34 -12.33 -37.23
CA GLN A 12 -19.22 -13.51 -37.15
C GLN A 12 -20.42 -13.45 -38.13
N VAL A 13 -20.95 -12.26 -38.34
CA VAL A 13 -22.07 -12.08 -39.32
C VAL A 13 -21.56 -12.39 -40.73
N VAL A 14 -20.34 -11.97 -41.11
CA VAL A 14 -19.78 -12.27 -42.43
C VAL A 14 -19.49 -13.77 -42.57
N ASP A 15 -18.96 -14.43 -41.54
CA ASP A 15 -18.77 -15.88 -41.53
C ASP A 15 -20.07 -16.64 -41.73
N ALA A 16 -21.11 -16.26 -41.03
CA ALA A 16 -22.45 -16.88 -41.17
C ALA A 16 -23.08 -16.62 -42.54
N MET A 17 -22.81 -15.47 -43.18
CA MET A 17 -23.25 -15.18 -44.55
C MET A 17 -22.51 -16.05 -45.58
N GLU A 18 -21.19 -16.23 -45.39
CA GLU A 18 -20.35 -17.07 -46.25
C GLU A 18 -20.77 -18.54 -46.17
N GLU A 19 -20.94 -19.08 -44.97
CA GLU A 19 -21.42 -20.44 -44.73
C GLU A 19 -22.79 -20.69 -45.34
N ALA A 20 -23.66 -19.69 -45.31
CA ALA A 20 -24.97 -19.78 -45.94
C ALA A 20 -24.94 -19.59 -47.46
N GLY A 21 -23.82 -19.26 -48.06
CA GLY A 21 -23.67 -18.93 -49.48
C GLY A 21 -24.52 -17.70 -49.91
N LYS A 22 -24.73 -16.75 -49.01
CA LYS A 22 -25.62 -15.60 -49.19
C LYS A 22 -24.94 -14.26 -48.87
N ILE A 23 -23.84 -13.98 -49.54
CA ILE A 23 -23.19 -12.67 -49.45
C ILE A 23 -24.01 -11.64 -50.20
N PRO A 24 -24.52 -10.58 -49.53
CA PRO A 24 -25.34 -9.54 -50.17
C PRO A 24 -24.44 -8.57 -50.97
N ARG A 25 -25.04 -7.80 -51.88
CA ARG A 25 -24.35 -6.73 -52.61
C ARG A 25 -24.09 -5.48 -51.75
N ALA A 26 -24.79 -5.34 -50.63
CA ALA A 26 -24.59 -4.25 -49.68
C ALA A 26 -24.88 -4.72 -48.26
N LEU A 27 -24.11 -4.27 -47.30
CA LEU A 27 -24.23 -4.53 -45.87
C LEU A 27 -24.31 -3.21 -45.10
N CYS A 28 -25.44 -2.99 -44.45
CA CYS A 28 -25.62 -1.86 -43.54
C CYS A 28 -25.45 -2.33 -42.10
N CYS A 29 -24.37 -1.92 -41.46
CA CYS A 29 -24.09 -2.30 -40.10
C CYS A 29 -24.74 -1.32 -39.09
N ALA A 30 -25.14 -1.84 -37.94
CA ALA A 30 -25.81 -1.06 -36.91
C ALA A 30 -24.87 -0.02 -36.22
N ASN A 31 -23.59 -0.26 -36.27
CA ASN A 31 -22.57 0.70 -35.84
C ASN A 31 -21.26 0.54 -36.64
N ASP A 32 -20.30 1.42 -36.39
CA ASP A 32 -19.02 1.47 -37.07
C ASP A 32 -18.11 0.31 -36.70
N GLU A 33 -18.12 -0.14 -35.44
CA GLU A 33 -17.32 -1.30 -34.99
C GLU A 33 -17.69 -2.58 -35.74
N MET A 34 -18.99 -2.85 -35.90
CA MET A 34 -19.45 -3.97 -36.72
C MET A 34 -19.09 -3.81 -38.20
N ALA A 35 -19.14 -2.57 -38.74
CA ALA A 35 -18.74 -2.31 -40.13
C ALA A 35 -17.25 -2.55 -40.35
N LEU A 36 -16.38 -2.16 -39.40
CA LEU A 36 -14.96 -2.43 -39.43
C LEU A 36 -14.65 -3.94 -39.35
N GLY A 37 -15.32 -4.66 -38.45
CA GLY A 37 -15.23 -6.12 -38.33
C GLY A 37 -15.65 -6.83 -39.60
N ALA A 38 -16.77 -6.43 -40.19
CA ALA A 38 -17.28 -6.98 -41.44
C ALA A 38 -16.30 -6.73 -42.62
N CYS A 39 -15.82 -5.49 -42.78
CA CYS A 39 -14.84 -5.14 -43.82
C CYS A 39 -13.54 -5.94 -43.68
N ASN A 40 -13.04 -6.08 -42.44
CA ASN A 40 -11.82 -6.86 -42.18
C ASN A 40 -12.01 -8.34 -42.55
N ARG A 41 -13.15 -8.95 -42.20
CA ARG A 41 -13.43 -10.35 -42.52
C ARG A 41 -13.66 -10.58 -43.99
N LEU A 42 -14.43 -9.71 -44.68
CA LEU A 42 -14.61 -9.76 -46.13
C LEU A 42 -13.28 -9.73 -46.87
N LYS A 43 -12.35 -8.84 -46.45
CA LYS A 43 -11.01 -8.76 -47.02
C LYS A 43 -10.21 -10.05 -46.81
N GLN A 44 -10.31 -10.69 -45.65
CA GLN A 44 -9.66 -11.96 -45.36
C GLN A 44 -10.19 -13.10 -46.24
N LEU A 45 -11.48 -13.08 -46.57
CA LEU A 45 -12.12 -14.05 -47.48
C LEU A 45 -11.89 -13.74 -48.98
N GLY A 46 -11.22 -12.62 -49.29
CA GLY A 46 -10.90 -12.25 -50.67
C GLY A 46 -11.93 -11.33 -51.36
N TYR A 47 -12.98 -10.92 -50.66
CA TYR A 47 -13.94 -9.97 -51.19
C TYR A 47 -13.39 -8.56 -51.22
N GLN A 48 -13.73 -7.80 -52.23
CA GLN A 48 -13.35 -6.40 -52.38
C GLN A 48 -14.48 -5.47 -52.00
N VAL A 49 -14.23 -4.59 -51.05
CA VAL A 49 -15.14 -3.51 -50.67
C VAL A 49 -14.70 -2.25 -51.39
N PRO A 50 -15.52 -1.57 -52.17
CA PRO A 50 -16.96 -1.79 -52.39
C PRO A 50 -17.32 -2.63 -53.61
N GLN A 51 -16.35 -3.15 -54.37
CA GLN A 51 -16.59 -3.76 -55.70
C GLN A 51 -17.52 -4.98 -55.66
N ASP A 52 -17.28 -5.87 -54.69
CA ASP A 52 -18.10 -7.08 -54.52
C ASP A 52 -19.27 -6.80 -53.56
N ILE A 53 -19.02 -6.04 -52.52
CA ILE A 53 -19.98 -5.70 -51.49
C ILE A 53 -19.74 -4.29 -50.94
N ALA A 54 -20.78 -3.46 -50.97
CA ALA A 54 -20.74 -2.15 -50.32
C ALA A 54 -21.02 -2.31 -48.80
N VAL A 55 -20.29 -1.56 -47.94
CA VAL A 55 -20.48 -1.59 -46.50
C VAL A 55 -20.70 -0.18 -45.96
N THR A 56 -21.67 -0.04 -45.06
CA THR A 56 -21.93 1.22 -44.35
C THR A 56 -22.03 0.97 -42.84
N GLY A 57 -21.63 1.97 -42.05
CA GLY A 57 -21.71 1.97 -40.58
C GLY A 57 -22.67 3.06 -40.06
N PHE A 58 -22.62 3.25 -38.74
CA PHE A 58 -23.35 4.24 -37.99
C PHE A 58 -22.47 4.66 -36.78
N ASP A 59 -22.47 5.91 -36.34
CA ASP A 59 -21.82 6.58 -35.23
C ASP A 59 -20.80 7.64 -35.63
N GLY A 60 -20.19 7.56 -36.81
CA GLY A 60 -19.15 8.49 -37.24
C GLY A 60 -17.87 8.34 -36.41
N SER A 61 -17.43 7.12 -36.14
CA SER A 61 -16.21 6.89 -35.41
C SER A 61 -14.97 7.36 -36.21
N TYR A 62 -13.93 7.73 -35.50
CA TYR A 62 -12.69 8.21 -36.11
C TYR A 62 -12.02 7.12 -36.97
N ASP A 63 -12.13 5.86 -36.56
CA ASP A 63 -11.51 4.72 -37.20
C ASP A 63 -12.10 4.40 -38.58
N THR A 64 -13.39 4.70 -38.80
CA THR A 64 -14.03 4.53 -40.11
C THR A 64 -13.40 5.41 -41.20
N GLN A 65 -12.94 6.59 -40.84
CA GLN A 65 -12.30 7.50 -41.80
C GLN A 65 -10.87 7.07 -42.14
N ARG A 66 -10.22 6.33 -41.26
CA ARG A 66 -8.84 5.84 -41.38
C ARG A 66 -8.75 4.48 -42.05
N TYR A 67 -9.82 3.71 -42.00
CA TYR A 67 -9.88 2.40 -42.67
C TYR A 67 -9.76 2.58 -44.19
N ILE A 68 -9.18 1.59 -44.88
CA ILE A 68 -9.05 1.60 -46.35
C ILE A 68 -9.70 0.37 -46.92
N PRO A 69 -10.79 0.54 -47.72
CA PRO A 69 -11.46 1.79 -48.09
C PRO A 69 -12.18 2.45 -46.92
N GLY A 70 -12.21 3.79 -46.85
CA GLY A 70 -12.90 4.53 -45.80
C GLY A 70 -14.37 4.14 -45.72
N ILE A 71 -14.89 3.95 -44.52
CA ILE A 71 -16.27 3.45 -44.31
C ILE A 71 -17.26 4.61 -44.31
N THR A 72 -18.24 4.56 -45.23
CA THR A 72 -19.37 5.48 -45.21
C THR A 72 -20.20 5.23 -43.93
N THR A 73 -20.48 6.28 -43.19
CA THR A 73 -21.18 6.19 -41.92
C THR A 73 -22.14 7.35 -41.69
N VAL A 74 -23.07 7.20 -40.75
CA VAL A 74 -23.90 8.29 -40.24
C VAL A 74 -23.22 8.88 -39.01
N ALA A 75 -22.64 10.06 -39.15
CA ALA A 75 -21.98 10.75 -38.07
C ALA A 75 -22.98 11.47 -37.16
N ARG A 76 -23.00 11.08 -35.89
CA ARG A 76 -23.77 11.76 -34.84
C ARG A 76 -22.99 12.92 -34.27
N PRO A 77 -23.63 14.06 -33.92
CA PRO A 77 -22.96 15.20 -33.35
C PRO A 77 -22.67 14.98 -31.84
N LYS A 78 -21.71 14.09 -31.49
CA LYS A 78 -21.43 13.63 -30.12
C LYS A 78 -21.13 14.76 -29.14
N GLU A 79 -20.27 15.72 -29.55
CA GLU A 79 -19.90 16.87 -28.73
C GLU A 79 -21.11 17.80 -28.48
N THR A 80 -21.86 18.15 -29.55
CA THR A 80 -23.07 18.95 -29.44
C THR A 80 -24.14 18.25 -28.61
N LEU A 81 -24.26 16.93 -28.70
CA LEU A 81 -25.21 16.13 -27.93
C LEU A 81 -24.98 16.28 -26.43
N GLY A 82 -23.74 16.06 -25.96
CA GLY A 82 -23.39 16.17 -24.56
C GLY A 82 -23.60 17.59 -24.01
N TYR A 83 -23.14 18.62 -24.75
CA TYR A 83 -23.33 20.01 -24.38
C TYR A 83 -24.81 20.41 -24.29
N THR A 84 -25.60 20.04 -25.32
CA THR A 84 -27.04 20.34 -25.37
C THR A 84 -27.81 19.63 -24.29
N ALA A 85 -27.49 18.35 -24.01
CA ALA A 85 -28.13 17.59 -22.93
C ALA A 85 -27.90 18.26 -21.56
N MET A 86 -26.68 18.72 -21.30
CA MET A 86 -26.36 19.46 -20.08
C MET A 86 -27.11 20.79 -19.98
N GLN A 87 -27.17 21.54 -21.07
CA GLN A 87 -27.94 22.79 -21.09
C GLN A 87 -29.42 22.56 -20.79
N LEU A 88 -30.05 21.57 -21.44
CA LEU A 88 -31.46 21.23 -21.19
C LEU A 88 -31.70 20.79 -19.74
N LEU A 89 -30.77 20.00 -19.16
CA LEU A 89 -30.85 19.59 -17.75
C LEU A 89 -30.80 20.80 -16.82
N LEU A 90 -29.87 21.72 -17.03
CA LEU A 90 -29.77 22.95 -16.22
C LEU A 90 -31.03 23.80 -16.33
N GLN A 91 -31.58 23.97 -17.53
CA GLN A 91 -32.85 24.66 -17.75
C GLN A 91 -34.04 23.97 -17.08
N GLU A 92 -34.08 22.63 -17.09
CA GLU A 92 -35.11 21.88 -16.39
C GLU A 92 -35.05 22.06 -14.88
N ILE A 93 -33.83 22.07 -14.32
CA ILE A 93 -33.59 22.34 -12.88
C ILE A 93 -34.07 23.75 -12.51
N GLU A 94 -33.75 24.76 -13.33
CA GLU A 94 -34.12 26.15 -13.05
C GLU A 94 -35.61 26.44 -13.25
N THR A 95 -36.22 25.87 -14.29
CA THR A 95 -37.57 26.24 -14.71
C THR A 95 -38.66 25.21 -14.36
N GLY A 96 -38.23 23.99 -13.96
CA GLY A 96 -39.14 22.85 -13.76
C GLY A 96 -39.83 22.34 -15.04
N LYS A 97 -39.42 22.79 -16.23
CA LYS A 97 -40.03 22.44 -17.52
C LYS A 97 -39.11 21.53 -18.30
N LYS A 98 -39.61 20.33 -18.59
CA LYS A 98 -38.95 19.36 -19.47
C LYS A 98 -38.97 19.84 -20.91
N GLN A 99 -37.81 19.78 -21.58
CA GLN A 99 -37.64 20.13 -22.97
C GLN A 99 -37.07 18.95 -23.75
N GLU A 100 -37.41 18.86 -25.01
CA GLU A 100 -36.90 17.86 -25.96
C GLU A 100 -36.28 18.58 -27.16
N LEU A 101 -35.10 18.16 -27.58
CA LEU A 101 -34.41 18.68 -28.76
C LEU A 101 -33.94 17.50 -29.63
N ILE A 102 -34.22 17.57 -30.91
CA ILE A 102 -33.77 16.58 -31.88
C ILE A 102 -32.53 17.16 -32.59
N LEU A 103 -31.40 16.49 -32.46
CA LEU A 103 -30.16 16.85 -33.15
C LEU A 103 -30.05 16.08 -34.47
N SER A 104 -29.75 16.78 -35.55
CA SER A 104 -29.58 16.17 -36.86
C SER A 104 -28.22 15.46 -36.99
N SER A 105 -28.25 14.21 -37.46
CA SER A 105 -27.06 13.49 -37.89
C SER A 105 -26.73 13.77 -39.35
N ARG A 106 -25.50 13.57 -39.78
CA ARG A 106 -25.07 13.73 -41.17
C ARG A 106 -24.49 12.45 -41.73
N VAL A 107 -24.68 12.18 -43.01
CA VAL A 107 -24.01 11.09 -43.71
C VAL A 107 -22.59 11.54 -44.06
N ALA A 108 -21.59 10.82 -43.56
CA ALA A 108 -20.20 10.98 -43.95
C ALA A 108 -19.88 9.93 -45.02
N VAL A 109 -19.83 10.37 -46.26
CA VAL A 109 -19.65 9.50 -47.44
C VAL A 109 -18.16 9.21 -47.62
N HIS A 110 -17.83 7.92 -47.79
CA HIS A 110 -16.48 7.43 -48.05
C HIS A 110 -16.50 6.31 -49.12
N GLU A 111 -15.39 5.65 -49.38
CA GLU A 111 -15.23 4.75 -50.52
C GLU A 111 -15.99 3.43 -50.35
N SER A 112 -16.28 2.99 -49.14
CA SER A 112 -16.90 1.65 -48.89
C SER A 112 -18.33 1.50 -49.47
N CYS A 113 -18.99 2.58 -49.80
CA CYS A 113 -20.31 2.54 -50.46
C CYS A 113 -20.22 2.58 -52.00
N GLY A 114 -19.02 2.65 -52.57
CA GLY A 114 -18.76 2.79 -53.99
C GLY A 114 -18.67 4.24 -54.49
N CYS A 115 -18.72 5.21 -53.59
CA CYS A 115 -18.50 6.61 -53.96
C CYS A 115 -17.01 6.85 -54.19
N VAL A 116 -16.65 7.43 -55.35
CA VAL A 116 -15.24 7.73 -55.65
C VAL A 116 -14.90 9.11 -55.06
N LEU A 117 -14.02 9.12 -54.10
CA LEU A 117 -13.37 10.36 -53.63
C LEU A 117 -12.06 10.50 -54.40
N GLU A 118 -11.92 11.53 -55.24
CA GLU A 118 -10.76 11.77 -56.16
C GLU A 118 -9.45 12.11 -55.43
N ASP A 119 -9.30 11.84 -54.15
CA ASP A 119 -8.16 12.33 -53.40
C ASP A 119 -7.13 11.24 -53.03
N LYS A 120 -6.23 10.95 -54.00
CA LYS A 120 -5.04 10.06 -53.77
C LYS A 120 -4.16 10.56 -52.59
N LYS A 121 -4.15 11.87 -52.29
CA LYS A 121 -3.38 12.42 -51.19
C LYS A 121 -3.93 11.95 -49.85
N ARG A 122 -5.22 11.65 -49.78
CA ARG A 122 -5.89 11.16 -48.57
C ARG A 122 -5.38 9.80 -48.13
N VAL A 123 -5.16 8.88 -49.06
CA VAL A 123 -4.63 7.53 -48.75
C VAL A 123 -3.22 7.60 -48.20
N VAL A 124 -2.34 8.41 -48.81
CA VAL A 124 -0.99 8.64 -48.32
C VAL A 124 -1.00 9.26 -46.93
N SER A 125 -1.80 10.32 -46.74
CA SER A 125 -1.93 10.99 -45.44
C SER A 125 -2.48 10.05 -44.38
N ALA A 126 -3.44 9.17 -44.69
CA ALA A 126 -3.97 8.18 -43.76
C ALA A 126 -2.92 7.14 -43.35
N ILE A 127 -2.12 6.66 -44.29
CA ILE A 127 -1.02 5.70 -44.02
C ILE A 127 0.06 6.37 -43.14
N GLU A 128 0.44 7.60 -43.44
CA GLU A 128 1.40 8.37 -42.62
C GLU A 128 0.87 8.57 -41.20
N THR A 129 -0.39 8.96 -41.04
CA THR A 129 -1.02 9.14 -39.75
C THR A 129 -1.04 7.84 -38.96
N LEU A 130 -1.48 6.72 -39.57
CA LEU A 130 -1.47 5.40 -38.92
C LEU A 130 -0.06 4.96 -38.50
N TYR A 131 0.95 5.25 -39.34
CA TYR A 131 2.34 4.96 -39.01
C TYR A 131 2.82 5.74 -37.79
N PHE A 132 2.55 7.05 -37.76
CA PHE A 132 2.92 7.88 -36.62
C PHE A 132 2.19 7.48 -35.34
N GLU A 133 0.89 7.20 -35.41
CA GLU A 133 0.11 6.74 -34.26
C GLU A 133 0.59 5.39 -33.74
N LYS A 134 0.92 4.45 -34.65
CA LYS A 134 1.51 3.19 -34.25
C LYS A 134 2.84 3.40 -33.51
N LYS A 135 3.69 4.31 -34.02
CA LYS A 135 4.96 4.64 -33.40
C LYS A 135 4.79 5.32 -32.03
N GLU A 136 3.84 6.21 -31.92
CA GLU A 136 3.51 6.82 -30.61
C GLU A 136 2.99 5.79 -29.62
N ASN A 137 2.10 4.89 -30.03
CA ASN A 137 1.58 3.83 -29.18
C ASN A 137 2.68 2.84 -28.77
N GLU A 138 3.59 2.45 -29.68
CA GLU A 138 4.75 1.62 -29.35
C GLU A 138 5.65 2.29 -28.30
N LYS A 139 5.95 3.58 -28.49
CA LYS A 139 6.75 4.39 -27.57
C LYS A 139 6.07 4.48 -26.19
N TYR A 140 4.76 4.76 -26.20
CA TYR A 140 3.97 4.86 -24.98
C TYR A 140 3.92 3.55 -24.19
N THR A 141 3.68 2.42 -24.91
CA THR A 141 3.69 1.09 -24.30
C THR A 141 5.03 0.75 -23.69
N TYR A 142 6.13 1.09 -24.37
CA TYR A 142 7.47 0.91 -23.84
C TYR A 142 7.72 1.75 -22.56
N GLN A 143 7.30 3.01 -22.56
CA GLN A 143 7.44 3.89 -21.39
C GLN A 143 6.63 3.40 -20.19
N ILE A 144 5.40 2.92 -20.41
CA ILE A 144 4.57 2.34 -19.34
C ILE A 144 5.24 1.12 -18.73
N ARG A 145 5.77 0.21 -19.57
CA ARG A 145 6.44 -1.01 -19.09
C ARG A 145 7.68 -0.67 -18.25
N ASN A 146 8.52 0.23 -18.73
CA ASN A 146 9.71 0.63 -17.98
C ASN A 146 9.33 1.26 -16.62
N MET A 147 8.30 2.11 -16.60
CA MET A 147 7.82 2.70 -15.36
C MET A 147 7.24 1.64 -14.42
N GLU A 148 6.55 0.62 -14.94
CA GLU A 148 6.04 -0.50 -14.14
C GLU A 148 7.19 -1.26 -13.48
N ASP A 149 8.24 -1.61 -14.25
CA ASP A 149 9.41 -2.31 -13.74
C ASP A 149 10.10 -1.48 -12.63
N GLU A 150 10.33 -0.18 -12.85
CA GLU A 150 10.91 0.73 -11.85
C GLU A 150 10.03 0.84 -10.59
N MET A 151 8.71 0.96 -10.73
CA MET A 151 7.78 1.01 -9.60
C MET A 151 7.78 -0.29 -8.78
N MET A 152 7.97 -1.42 -9.46
CA MET A 152 8.02 -2.73 -8.78
C MET A 152 9.34 -2.95 -8.01
N GLU A 153 10.38 -2.16 -8.23
CA GLU A 153 11.62 -2.18 -7.45
C GLU A 153 11.55 -1.33 -6.18
N CYS A 154 10.62 -0.36 -6.11
CA CYS A 154 10.48 0.52 -4.95
C CYS A 154 10.21 -0.25 -3.66
N GLU A 155 10.85 0.17 -2.56
CA GLU A 155 10.70 -0.41 -1.22
C GLU A 155 9.94 0.47 -0.23
N SER A 156 9.68 1.74 -0.60
CA SER A 156 8.96 2.71 0.22
C SER A 156 7.97 3.53 -0.61
N LEU A 157 7.00 4.17 0.07
CA LEU A 157 6.05 5.08 -0.57
C LEU A 157 6.76 6.30 -1.17
N GLU A 158 7.78 6.80 -0.49
CA GLU A 158 8.59 7.94 -0.94
C GLU A 158 9.33 7.61 -2.25
N GLU A 159 9.94 6.44 -2.34
CA GLU A 159 10.60 5.96 -3.58
C GLU A 159 9.60 5.77 -4.71
N LEU A 160 8.42 5.20 -4.43
CA LEU A 160 7.38 5.04 -5.44
C LEU A 160 6.91 6.38 -5.99
N ILE A 161 6.67 7.38 -5.13
CA ILE A 161 6.27 8.71 -5.57
C ILE A 161 7.38 9.37 -6.37
N PHE A 162 8.63 9.23 -5.94
CA PHE A 162 9.78 9.74 -6.69
C PHE A 162 9.86 9.10 -8.08
N CYS A 163 9.75 7.78 -8.19
CA CYS A 163 9.70 7.06 -9.46
C CYS A 163 8.57 7.57 -10.37
N ILE A 164 7.36 7.76 -9.82
CA ILE A 164 6.23 8.31 -10.56
C ILE A 164 6.56 9.74 -11.05
N ARG A 165 7.12 10.60 -10.21
CA ARG A 165 7.49 11.99 -10.55
C ARG A 165 8.47 12.06 -11.72
N GLN A 166 9.49 11.20 -11.75
CA GLN A 166 10.47 11.15 -12.82
C GLN A 166 9.88 10.74 -14.18
N ASN A 167 8.78 10.03 -14.16
CA ASN A 167 8.17 9.48 -15.36
C ASN A 167 6.90 10.20 -15.80
N ILE A 168 6.20 10.89 -14.90
CA ILE A 168 4.84 11.43 -15.14
C ILE A 168 4.80 12.43 -16.29
N GLY A 169 5.82 13.28 -16.44
CA GLY A 169 5.92 14.24 -17.52
C GLY A 169 6.02 13.62 -18.93
N LYS A 170 6.26 12.31 -19.03
CA LYS A 170 6.23 11.57 -20.30
C LYS A 170 4.81 11.20 -20.74
N PHE A 171 3.85 11.26 -19.81
CA PHE A 171 2.48 10.80 -20.00
C PHE A 171 1.45 11.94 -20.00
N THR A 172 1.71 12.99 -19.22
CA THR A 172 0.82 14.14 -19.13
C THR A 172 1.58 15.39 -18.74
N THR A 173 1.11 16.54 -19.22
CA THR A 173 1.55 17.88 -18.79
C THR A 173 0.64 18.44 -17.70
N GLU A 174 -0.47 17.78 -17.43
CA GLU A 174 -1.48 18.22 -16.48
C GLU A 174 -1.08 17.91 -15.03
N ASP A 175 -1.63 18.65 -14.09
CA ASP A 175 -1.38 18.39 -12.67
C ASP A 175 -2.04 17.09 -12.23
N VAL A 176 -1.25 16.23 -11.58
CA VAL A 176 -1.67 14.92 -11.08
C VAL A 176 -1.48 14.84 -9.58
N TYR A 177 -2.51 14.34 -8.90
CA TYR A 177 -2.52 14.19 -7.46
C TYR A 177 -2.83 12.72 -7.10
N LEU A 178 -2.12 12.20 -6.11
CA LEU A 178 -2.39 10.91 -5.49
C LEU A 178 -3.04 11.14 -4.13
N CYS A 179 -4.21 10.58 -3.94
CA CYS A 179 -5.00 10.63 -2.73
C CYS A 179 -5.06 9.23 -2.13
N LEU A 180 -4.55 9.05 -0.91
CA LEU A 180 -4.51 7.77 -0.22
C LEU A 180 -5.42 7.77 1.00
N ASN A 181 -6.14 6.69 1.24
CA ASN A 181 -6.86 6.45 2.47
C ASN A 181 -5.90 6.51 3.67
N LYS A 182 -6.36 7.03 4.79
CA LYS A 182 -5.57 7.20 6.02
C LYS A 182 -4.89 5.90 6.47
N SER A 183 -5.63 4.79 6.46
CA SER A 183 -5.10 3.48 6.84
C SER A 183 -3.91 3.08 5.97
N ILE A 184 -4.04 3.22 4.65
CA ILE A 184 -3.00 2.89 3.67
C ILE A 184 -1.77 3.79 3.87
N TYR A 185 -1.97 5.10 3.99
CA TYR A 185 -0.88 6.04 4.22
C TYR A 185 -0.11 5.74 5.51
N TYR A 186 -0.82 5.46 6.62
CA TYR A 186 -0.18 5.15 7.89
C TYR A 186 0.54 3.81 7.89
N GLU A 187 0.01 2.82 7.21
CA GLU A 187 0.63 1.52 7.07
C GLU A 187 1.94 1.59 6.29
N MET A 188 1.96 2.35 5.18
CA MET A 188 3.14 2.51 4.33
C MET A 188 4.23 3.38 4.97
N THR A 189 3.84 4.42 5.73
CA THR A 189 4.79 5.36 6.36
C THR A 189 5.20 4.97 7.78
N GLY A 190 4.60 3.93 8.36
CA GLY A 190 4.85 3.51 9.74
C GLY A 190 4.36 4.49 10.81
N ARG A 191 3.57 5.52 10.45
CA ARG A 191 3.07 6.57 11.35
C ARG A 191 1.83 6.17 12.15
N GLY A 192 1.27 4.98 11.94
CA GLY A 192 0.08 4.49 12.65
C GLY A 192 0.41 3.82 13.97
N ASN A 193 -0.42 4.08 15.02
CA ASN A 193 -0.38 3.32 16.26
C ASN A 193 -0.72 1.85 16.01
N SER A 194 -0.09 0.94 16.77
CA SER A 194 -0.22 -0.51 16.65
C SER A 194 -1.66 -1.08 16.72
N ILE A 195 -2.62 -0.29 17.16
CA ILE A 195 -4.03 -0.68 17.37
C ILE A 195 -4.83 -0.77 16.05
N LEU A 196 -4.39 -0.09 14.97
CA LEU A 196 -5.08 -0.09 13.67
C LEU A 196 -4.63 -1.23 12.73
N ARG A 197 -3.84 -2.19 13.23
CA ARG A 197 -3.17 -3.24 12.43
C ARG A 197 -4.00 -4.48 12.14
N ASN A 198 -5.31 -4.47 12.35
CA ASN A 198 -6.16 -5.55 11.86
C ASN A 198 -6.40 -5.37 10.36
N ARG A 199 -6.17 -6.44 9.58
CA ARG A 199 -6.47 -6.54 8.14
C ARG A 199 -7.90 -6.07 7.86
N THR A 200 -8.08 -4.78 7.69
CA THR A 200 -9.36 -4.21 7.29
C THR A 200 -9.31 -3.99 5.79
N ILE A 201 -10.05 -4.80 5.03
CA ILE A 201 -10.32 -4.50 3.62
C ILE A 201 -11.14 -3.22 3.62
N THR A 202 -10.55 -2.12 3.17
CA THR A 202 -11.24 -0.85 3.05
C THR A 202 -11.98 -0.85 1.71
N ARG A 203 -13.30 -1.07 1.73
CA ARG A 203 -14.12 -1.11 0.51
C ARG A 203 -14.50 0.27 0.00
N ASP A 204 -14.42 1.28 0.87
CA ASP A 204 -14.85 2.65 0.60
C ASP A 204 -13.73 3.66 0.90
N TYR A 205 -13.97 4.93 0.56
CA TYR A 205 -13.08 6.01 0.94
C TYR A 205 -13.25 6.33 2.44
N GLU A 206 -12.13 6.45 3.15
CA GLU A 206 -12.14 6.83 4.55
C GLU A 206 -12.40 8.34 4.72
N ASN A 207 -12.93 8.74 5.89
CA ASN A 207 -13.21 10.16 6.18
C ASN A 207 -11.98 11.07 6.11
N LYS A 208 -10.78 10.51 6.26
CA LYS A 208 -9.52 11.25 6.17
C LYS A 208 -8.67 10.70 5.04
N ILE A 209 -8.31 11.58 4.13
CA ILE A 209 -7.50 11.31 2.94
C ILE A 209 -6.17 12.07 3.05
N TYR A 210 -5.10 11.45 2.59
CA TYR A 210 -3.78 12.06 2.45
C TYR A 210 -3.46 12.27 0.97
N ILE A 211 -3.16 13.50 0.57
CA ILE A 211 -2.93 13.90 -0.81
C ILE A 211 -1.52 14.43 -1.01
N THR A 212 -0.89 14.06 -2.12
CA THR A 212 0.36 14.63 -2.61
C THR A 212 0.26 14.94 -4.10
N LYS A 213 0.93 16.03 -4.54
CA LYS A 213 1.07 16.35 -5.96
C LYS A 213 2.21 15.54 -6.56
N LEU A 214 1.96 14.94 -7.73
CA LEU A 214 2.93 14.09 -8.42
C LEU A 214 3.83 14.85 -9.41
N ASN A 215 3.41 16.00 -9.94
CA ASN A 215 4.19 16.81 -10.89
C ASN A 215 5.14 17.82 -10.21
N ASN A 216 5.39 17.73 -8.92
CA ASN A 216 6.33 18.63 -8.25
C ASN A 216 7.74 18.04 -8.39
N GLU A 217 8.64 18.76 -9.08
CA GLU A 217 9.97 18.24 -9.46
C GLU A 217 10.96 18.26 -8.31
N ASP A 218 10.78 19.11 -7.29
CA ASP A 218 11.77 19.33 -6.24
C ASP A 218 11.31 18.81 -4.86
N GLY A 219 12.15 17.98 -4.25
CA GLY A 219 12.10 17.62 -2.84
C GLY A 219 11.33 16.34 -2.47
N MET A 220 11.34 16.04 -1.18
CA MET A 220 10.60 14.91 -0.60
C MET A 220 9.09 15.10 -0.78
N PRO A 221 8.33 14.02 -0.99
CA PRO A 221 6.88 14.12 -1.15
C PRO A 221 6.22 14.65 0.13
N GLU A 222 5.55 15.79 0.00
CA GLU A 222 4.74 16.34 1.08
C GLU A 222 3.30 15.85 0.97
N PHE A 223 2.76 15.35 2.08
CA PHE A 223 1.38 14.90 2.19
C PHE A 223 0.56 15.85 3.04
N TYR A 224 -0.55 16.28 2.51
CA TYR A 224 -1.55 17.07 3.21
C TYR A 224 -2.78 16.22 3.48
N SER A 225 -3.43 16.42 4.64
CA SER A 225 -4.64 15.67 4.97
C SER A 225 -5.87 16.55 4.85
N PHE A 226 -6.96 15.96 4.36
CA PHE A 226 -8.27 16.61 4.25
C PHE A 226 -9.40 15.60 4.49
N THR A 227 -10.63 16.09 4.58
CA THR A 227 -11.81 15.22 4.74
C THR A 227 -12.34 14.80 3.38
N SER A 228 -12.73 13.53 3.22
CA SER A 228 -13.22 12.98 1.95
C SER A 228 -14.47 13.71 1.40
N GLU A 229 -15.25 14.36 2.26
CA GLU A 229 -16.39 15.20 1.85
C GLU A 229 -16.03 16.33 0.90
N GLN A 230 -14.78 16.79 0.95
CA GLN A 230 -14.30 17.88 0.08
C GLN A 230 -13.88 17.39 -1.32
N MET A 231 -13.74 16.07 -1.53
CA MET A 231 -13.20 15.42 -2.72
C MET A 231 -11.84 15.97 -3.20
N PHE A 232 -11.64 17.29 -3.14
CA PHE A 232 -10.40 18.01 -3.45
C PHE A 232 -10.19 19.16 -2.46
N PRO A 233 -8.99 19.37 -1.89
CA PRO A 233 -8.76 20.41 -0.90
C PRO A 233 -8.97 21.81 -1.45
N ALA A 234 -9.72 22.64 -0.73
CA ALA A 234 -10.03 24.03 -1.12
C ALA A 234 -8.79 24.90 -1.37
N MET A 235 -7.65 24.58 -0.72
CA MET A 235 -6.38 25.28 -0.90
C MET A 235 -5.80 25.15 -2.32
N TRP A 236 -6.26 24.18 -3.10
CA TRP A 236 -5.83 23.96 -4.49
C TRP A 236 -6.90 24.32 -5.52
N ASN A 237 -8.13 24.61 -5.09
CA ASN A 237 -9.25 25.02 -5.97
C ASN A 237 -9.06 26.38 -6.67
N GLY A 238 -7.96 27.08 -6.48
CA GLY A 238 -7.78 28.46 -6.92
C GLY A 238 -7.07 28.67 -8.26
N ARG A 239 -6.69 27.63 -9.00
CA ARG A 239 -5.89 27.77 -10.23
C ARG A 239 -6.55 27.16 -11.46
N GLY A 240 -7.70 27.69 -11.85
CA GLY A 240 -8.27 27.48 -13.17
C GLY A 240 -9.65 26.85 -13.18
N SER A 241 -10.48 27.31 -14.12
CA SER A 241 -11.69 26.64 -14.60
C SER A 241 -11.31 25.39 -15.39
N GLY A 242 -10.84 24.33 -14.72
CA GLY A 242 -10.36 23.12 -15.37
C GLY A 242 -11.32 21.95 -15.16
N GLU A 243 -11.26 21.02 -16.06
CA GLU A 243 -11.87 19.71 -15.89
C GLU A 243 -11.09 18.90 -14.86
N TYR A 244 -11.79 18.05 -14.10
CA TYR A 244 -11.19 17.14 -13.11
C TYR A 244 -11.57 15.70 -13.46
N LEU A 245 -10.58 14.86 -13.66
CA LEU A 245 -10.78 13.41 -13.83
C LEU A 245 -10.40 12.69 -12.55
N TYR A 246 -11.40 12.10 -11.89
CA TYR A 246 -11.21 11.26 -10.71
C TYR A 246 -11.11 9.81 -11.13
N MET A 247 -10.04 9.15 -10.72
CA MET A 247 -9.76 7.76 -11.07
C MET A 247 -9.50 6.95 -9.81
N PRO A 248 -10.30 5.90 -9.55
CA PRO A 248 -10.12 5.07 -8.36
C PRO A 248 -8.78 4.32 -8.40
N VAL A 249 -8.08 4.32 -7.28
CA VAL A 249 -6.89 3.51 -7.04
C VAL A 249 -7.30 2.37 -6.13
N HIS A 250 -7.41 1.17 -6.69
CA HIS A 250 -7.88 0.00 -5.97
C HIS A 250 -7.14 -1.26 -6.43
N PHE A 251 -7.07 -2.24 -5.55
CA PHE A 251 -6.58 -3.57 -5.88
C PHE A 251 -7.63 -4.60 -5.42
N ARG A 252 -8.28 -5.29 -6.38
CA ARG A 252 -9.44 -6.14 -6.13
C ARG A 252 -10.52 -5.37 -5.35
N ASP A 253 -10.96 -5.89 -4.19
CA ASP A 253 -11.96 -5.27 -3.31
C ASP A 253 -11.36 -4.22 -2.34
N ASN A 254 -10.05 -3.96 -2.40
CA ASN A 254 -9.38 -3.03 -1.51
C ASN A 254 -9.25 -1.65 -2.15
N CYS A 255 -9.95 -0.65 -1.61
CA CYS A 255 -9.84 0.73 -2.01
C CYS A 255 -8.62 1.37 -1.36
N LEU A 256 -7.61 1.70 -2.14
CA LEU A 256 -6.39 2.35 -1.66
C LEU A 256 -6.55 3.88 -1.61
N GLY A 257 -7.41 4.43 -2.48
CA GLY A 257 -7.65 5.85 -2.63
C GLY A 257 -8.08 6.20 -4.04
N TYR A 258 -7.68 7.36 -4.53
CA TYR A 258 -7.97 7.82 -5.90
C TYR A 258 -6.88 8.77 -6.41
N MET A 259 -6.81 8.92 -7.72
CA MET A 259 -5.98 9.92 -8.38
C MET A 259 -6.86 10.99 -9.01
N ILE A 260 -6.31 12.21 -9.08
CA ILE A 260 -6.97 13.35 -9.72
C ILE A 260 -6.03 13.88 -10.80
N LEU A 261 -6.54 13.98 -12.02
CA LEU A 261 -5.93 14.77 -13.09
C LEU A 261 -6.73 16.06 -13.26
N THR A 262 -6.01 17.18 -13.41
CA THR A 262 -6.64 18.50 -13.59
C THR A 262 -6.16 19.11 -14.90
N GLY A 263 -7.03 19.81 -15.64
CA GLY A 263 -6.64 20.52 -16.85
C GLY A 263 -7.53 20.15 -18.03
N THR A 264 -7.03 20.39 -19.25
CA THR A 264 -7.76 20.05 -20.49
C THR A 264 -7.55 18.58 -20.81
N LEU A 265 -8.55 17.75 -20.55
CA LEU A 265 -8.43 16.32 -20.75
C LEU A 265 -8.40 15.93 -22.22
N ASP A 266 -7.26 15.43 -22.70
CA ASP A 266 -7.19 14.78 -24.01
C ASP A 266 -7.81 13.39 -23.94
N THR A 267 -9.01 13.27 -24.48
CA THR A 267 -9.80 12.00 -24.47
C THR A 267 -9.10 10.84 -25.19
N LYS A 268 -8.12 11.12 -26.07
CA LYS A 268 -7.37 10.07 -26.78
C LYS A 268 -6.47 9.25 -25.85
N HIS A 269 -6.02 9.87 -24.74
CA HIS A 269 -5.11 9.23 -23.79
C HIS A 269 -5.81 8.58 -22.60
N ILE A 270 -7.14 8.71 -22.47
CA ILE A 270 -7.91 8.11 -21.36
C ILE A 270 -7.64 6.59 -21.21
N PRO A 271 -7.62 5.76 -22.27
CA PRO A 271 -7.33 4.33 -22.12
C PRO A 271 -5.98 4.06 -21.48
N ASN A 272 -5.00 4.91 -21.76
CA ASN A 272 -3.64 4.79 -21.26
C ASN A 272 -3.55 5.11 -19.75
N TYR A 273 -4.39 6.05 -19.26
CA TYR A 273 -4.46 6.37 -17.83
C TYR A 273 -4.95 5.19 -17.00
N TYR A 274 -5.85 4.35 -17.51
CA TYR A 274 -6.31 3.13 -16.82
C TYR A 274 -5.17 2.12 -16.61
N VAL A 275 -4.31 1.93 -17.61
CA VAL A 275 -3.15 1.05 -17.48
C VAL A 275 -2.18 1.59 -16.44
N TRP A 276 -1.92 2.89 -16.49
CA TRP A 276 -1.03 3.55 -15.55
C TRP A 276 -1.52 3.46 -14.10
N ILE A 277 -2.82 3.75 -13.86
CA ILE A 277 -3.43 3.63 -12.53
C ILE A 277 -3.37 2.21 -12.02
N ARG A 278 -3.63 1.23 -12.88
CA ARG A 278 -3.52 -0.19 -12.51
C ARG A 278 -2.10 -0.53 -12.03
N ASN A 279 -1.08 -0.04 -12.73
CA ASN A 279 0.30 -0.30 -12.36
C ASN A 279 0.66 0.40 -11.03
N ILE A 280 0.20 1.63 -10.81
CA ILE A 280 0.33 2.31 -9.51
C ILE A 280 -0.40 1.54 -8.41
N SER A 281 -1.62 1.06 -8.67
CA SER A 281 -2.39 0.26 -7.70
C SER A 281 -1.66 -1.02 -7.31
N ASN A 282 -1.06 -1.72 -8.28
CA ASN A 282 -0.27 -2.92 -8.06
C ASN A 282 1.00 -2.63 -7.22
N ALA A 283 1.71 -1.54 -7.53
CA ALA A 283 2.89 -1.13 -6.79
C ALA A 283 2.56 -0.74 -5.33
N LEU A 284 1.47 -0.01 -5.12
CA LEU A 284 0.99 0.34 -3.78
C LEU A 284 0.60 -0.90 -2.98
N GLU A 285 -0.12 -1.85 -3.58
CA GLU A 285 -0.49 -3.10 -2.90
C GLU A 285 0.74 -3.95 -2.58
N LYS A 286 1.75 -4.00 -3.48
CA LYS A 286 3.04 -4.65 -3.19
C LYS A 286 3.70 -4.03 -1.96
N LEU A 287 3.81 -2.70 -1.91
CA LEU A 287 4.40 -1.99 -0.75
C LEU A 287 3.65 -2.27 0.54
N LYS A 288 2.31 -2.27 0.49
CA LYS A 288 1.47 -2.64 1.63
C LYS A 288 1.78 -4.05 2.11
N ASN A 289 1.78 -5.04 1.22
CA ASN A 289 2.07 -6.43 1.56
C ASN A 289 3.48 -6.61 2.15
N VAL A 290 4.48 -5.91 1.61
CA VAL A 290 5.85 -5.92 2.16
C VAL A 290 5.88 -5.31 3.56
N SER A 291 5.15 -4.21 3.80
CA SER A 291 5.03 -3.59 5.13
C SER A 291 4.36 -4.53 6.13
N GLU A 292 3.26 -5.19 5.74
CA GLU A 292 2.57 -6.20 6.56
C GLU A 292 3.50 -7.35 6.93
N LEU A 293 4.23 -7.90 5.96
CA LEU A 293 5.19 -8.99 6.18
C LEU A 293 6.33 -8.57 7.12
N ARG A 294 6.90 -7.38 6.91
CA ARG A 294 7.95 -6.84 7.80
C ARG A 294 7.43 -6.66 9.23
N ASN A 295 6.19 -6.20 9.40
CA ASN A 295 5.56 -6.06 10.71
C ASN A 295 5.27 -7.41 11.35
N ALA A 296 4.76 -8.38 10.61
CA ALA A 296 4.54 -9.74 11.09
C ALA A 296 5.86 -10.41 11.53
N ALA A 297 6.91 -10.28 10.71
CA ALA A 297 8.24 -10.79 11.06
C ALA A 297 8.79 -10.15 12.35
N ARG A 298 8.67 -8.82 12.50
CA ARG A 298 9.05 -8.13 13.74
C ARG A 298 8.25 -8.61 14.95
N ASN A 299 6.96 -8.88 14.78
CA ASN A 299 6.12 -9.39 15.86
C ASN A 299 6.54 -10.81 16.27
N ILE A 300 6.80 -11.69 15.30
CA ILE A 300 7.32 -13.06 15.56
C ILE A 300 8.67 -12.97 16.28
N ASP A 301 9.57 -12.13 15.80
CA ASP A 301 10.85 -11.88 16.43
C ASP A 301 10.73 -11.38 17.87
N ASN A 302 9.79 -10.44 18.11
CA ASN A 302 9.54 -9.92 19.46
C ASN A 302 8.92 -10.99 20.37
N MET A 303 8.04 -11.85 19.85
CA MET A 303 7.47 -12.98 20.60
C MET A 303 8.55 -14.02 20.92
N ALA A 304 9.48 -14.29 19.99
CA ALA A 304 10.57 -15.25 20.20
C ALA A 304 11.54 -14.85 21.34
N VAL A 305 11.68 -13.55 21.61
CA VAL A 305 12.60 -13.04 22.65
C VAL A 305 11.90 -12.67 23.96
N ARG A 306 10.58 -12.90 24.10
CA ARG A 306 9.82 -12.66 25.31
C ARG A 306 9.53 -13.98 26.05
N ASP A 307 9.50 -13.92 27.38
CA ASP A 307 9.05 -15.01 28.23
C ASP A 307 7.52 -15.03 28.28
N SER A 308 6.91 -16.18 27.99
CA SER A 308 5.45 -16.33 27.87
C SER A 308 4.70 -16.17 29.20
N LEU A 309 5.34 -16.40 30.33
CA LEU A 309 4.73 -16.27 31.65
C LEU A 309 4.77 -14.83 32.16
N THR A 310 5.93 -14.18 32.05
CA THR A 310 6.21 -12.90 32.72
C THR A 310 6.18 -11.69 31.78
N GLY A 311 6.24 -11.90 30.44
CA GLY A 311 6.29 -10.84 29.46
C GLY A 311 7.63 -10.08 29.38
N VAL A 312 8.59 -10.28 30.30
CA VAL A 312 9.95 -9.76 30.20
C VAL A 312 10.73 -10.49 29.10
N TYR A 313 11.94 -10.07 28.77
CA TYR A 313 12.75 -10.81 27.80
C TYR A 313 13.08 -12.21 28.32
N ASN A 314 13.15 -13.19 27.43
CA ASN A 314 13.65 -14.52 27.73
C ASN A 314 15.18 -14.60 27.49
N ARG A 315 15.77 -15.75 27.71
CA ARG A 315 17.21 -15.98 27.52
C ARG A 315 17.71 -15.67 26.09
N MET A 316 16.86 -15.79 25.05
CA MET A 316 17.23 -15.41 23.69
C MET A 316 17.41 -13.89 23.55
N GLY A 317 16.72 -13.10 24.36
CA GLY A 317 16.91 -11.64 24.44
C GLY A 317 18.35 -11.21 24.80
N ILE A 318 19.10 -12.05 25.52
CA ILE A 318 20.50 -11.81 25.84
C ILE A 318 21.33 -11.71 24.56
N ASN A 319 21.26 -12.71 23.70
CA ASN A 319 22.03 -12.75 22.46
C ASN A 319 21.66 -11.60 21.52
N ARG A 320 20.42 -11.17 21.56
CA ARG A 320 19.91 -10.11 20.67
C ARG A 320 20.27 -8.71 21.13
N PHE A 321 20.21 -8.44 22.43
CA PHE A 321 20.33 -7.07 22.95
C PHE A 321 21.58 -6.87 23.81
N VAL A 322 21.90 -7.81 24.72
CA VAL A 322 22.99 -7.60 25.68
C VAL A 322 24.36 -7.74 25.04
N VAL A 323 24.52 -8.67 24.08
CA VAL A 323 25.79 -8.84 23.35
C VAL A 323 26.22 -7.54 22.66
N ASP A 324 25.29 -6.87 22.00
CA ASP A 324 25.59 -5.61 21.31
C ASP A 324 25.82 -4.45 22.28
N MET A 325 25.10 -4.40 23.42
CA MET A 325 25.37 -3.45 24.49
C MET A 325 26.79 -3.61 25.03
N VAL A 326 27.22 -4.85 25.30
CA VAL A 326 28.58 -5.15 25.80
C VAL A 326 29.63 -4.74 24.77
N LYS A 327 29.47 -5.06 23.49
CA LYS A 327 30.38 -4.65 22.43
C LYS A 327 30.50 -3.13 22.32
N GLN A 328 29.37 -2.43 22.34
CA GLN A 328 29.35 -0.96 22.30
C GLN A 328 30.01 -0.35 23.54
N ALA A 329 29.74 -0.89 24.73
CA ALA A 329 30.32 -0.43 25.97
C ALA A 329 31.83 -0.67 26.01
N ASN A 330 32.32 -1.80 25.48
CA ASN A 330 33.75 -2.06 25.36
C ASN A 330 34.40 -1.05 24.40
N THR A 331 33.84 -0.83 23.23
CA THR A 331 34.37 0.11 22.24
C THR A 331 34.35 1.56 22.74
N SER A 332 33.28 1.97 23.43
CA SER A 332 33.06 3.35 23.90
C SER A 332 33.61 3.58 25.32
N ARG A 333 34.21 2.58 25.94
CA ARG A 333 34.68 2.58 27.32
C ARG A 333 33.60 3.05 28.31
N ARG A 334 32.38 2.58 28.12
CA ARG A 334 31.22 2.89 29.00
C ARG A 334 31.10 1.85 30.11
N ARG A 335 30.46 2.27 31.20
CA ARG A 335 30.06 1.37 32.28
C ARG A 335 28.80 0.60 31.85
N LEU A 336 28.68 -0.62 32.35
CA LEU A 336 27.46 -1.40 32.31
C LEU A 336 27.22 -2.02 33.67
N LEU A 337 25.97 -2.02 34.12
CA LEU A 337 25.55 -2.66 35.34
C LEU A 337 24.83 -3.96 35.01
N PHE A 338 25.30 -5.06 35.57
CA PHE A 338 24.63 -6.37 35.49
C PHE A 338 24.06 -6.68 36.86
N ILE A 339 22.78 -6.94 36.95
CA ILE A 339 22.09 -7.31 38.19
C ILE A 339 21.53 -8.70 37.99
N PHE A 340 21.94 -9.65 38.80
CA PHE A 340 21.42 -11.01 38.81
C PHE A 340 20.49 -11.18 40.03
N ALA A 341 19.30 -11.67 39.85
CA ALA A 341 18.28 -11.81 40.86
C ALA A 341 17.66 -13.21 40.81
N ASP A 342 17.48 -13.83 41.96
CA ASP A 342 16.93 -15.18 42.13
C ASP A 342 15.80 -15.13 43.17
N MET A 343 14.66 -15.77 42.91
CA MET A 343 13.57 -15.87 43.87
C MET A 343 13.91 -16.84 44.98
N ASP A 344 13.77 -16.38 46.20
CA ASP A 344 14.02 -17.23 47.38
C ASP A 344 12.89 -18.19 47.61
N GLY A 345 13.17 -19.51 47.52
CA GLY A 345 12.28 -20.54 47.99
C GLY A 345 11.12 -20.91 47.05
N LEU A 346 11.22 -20.60 45.73
CA LEU A 346 10.22 -21.00 44.76
C LEU A 346 9.84 -22.48 44.81
N LYS A 347 10.83 -23.39 44.99
CA LYS A 347 10.57 -24.79 45.14
C LYS A 347 9.62 -25.11 46.31
N LYS A 348 9.79 -24.42 47.45
CA LYS A 348 8.90 -24.62 48.61
C LYS A 348 7.50 -24.07 48.34
N ILE A 349 7.39 -22.95 47.61
CA ILE A 349 6.10 -22.42 47.19
C ILE A 349 5.38 -23.43 46.28
N ASN A 350 6.07 -24.00 45.31
CA ASN A 350 5.51 -25.01 44.42
C ASN A 350 5.08 -26.28 45.18
N ASP A 351 5.94 -26.77 46.11
CA ASP A 351 5.69 -28.02 46.85
C ASP A 351 4.52 -27.86 47.84
N GLU A 352 4.33 -26.67 48.46
CA GLU A 352 3.30 -26.41 49.46
C GLU A 352 1.99 -25.86 48.90
N PHE A 353 2.05 -25.05 47.82
CA PHE A 353 0.88 -24.28 47.29
C PHE A 353 0.57 -24.59 45.81
N GLY A 354 1.36 -25.45 45.18
CA GLY A 354 1.18 -25.84 43.75
C GLY A 354 1.88 -24.91 42.75
N HIS A 355 2.00 -25.38 41.50
CA HIS A 355 2.69 -24.71 40.45
C HIS A 355 2.05 -23.36 40.06
N GLU A 356 0.73 -23.22 40.15
CA GLU A 356 0.03 -21.96 39.89
C GLU A 356 0.46 -20.85 40.85
N ALA A 357 0.66 -21.18 42.13
CA ALA A 357 1.18 -20.23 43.11
C ALA A 357 2.63 -19.85 42.84
N GLY A 358 3.45 -20.80 42.35
CA GLY A 358 4.80 -20.51 41.90
C GLY A 358 4.85 -19.63 40.66
N ASP A 359 3.99 -19.86 39.67
CA ASP A 359 3.87 -19.06 38.49
C ASP A 359 3.42 -17.61 38.83
N GLN A 360 2.44 -17.46 39.74
CA GLN A 360 2.04 -16.16 40.27
C GLN A 360 3.22 -15.44 40.97
N ALA A 361 3.97 -16.17 41.77
CA ALA A 361 5.14 -15.60 42.47
C ALA A 361 6.22 -15.13 41.49
N ILE A 362 6.45 -15.86 40.38
CA ILE A 362 7.38 -15.47 39.31
C ILE A 362 6.87 -14.22 38.59
N CYS A 363 5.57 -14.13 38.30
CA CYS A 363 4.97 -12.92 37.69
C CYS A 363 5.15 -11.70 38.59
N LEU A 364 4.85 -11.81 39.86
CA LEU A 364 5.05 -10.70 40.83
C LEU A 364 6.52 -10.29 40.97
N ALA A 365 7.46 -11.24 40.89
CA ALA A 365 8.89 -10.92 40.87
C ALA A 365 9.27 -10.12 39.60
N ALA A 366 8.75 -10.52 38.44
CA ALA A 366 8.98 -9.79 37.19
C ALA A 366 8.36 -8.40 37.20
N GLU A 367 7.13 -8.26 37.73
CA GLU A 367 6.47 -6.95 37.89
C GLU A 367 7.23 -6.04 38.83
N ALA A 368 7.77 -6.54 39.95
CA ALA A 368 8.58 -5.78 40.88
C ALA A 368 9.88 -5.25 40.22
N LEU A 369 10.49 -6.05 39.35
CA LEU A 369 11.61 -5.64 38.54
C LEU A 369 11.19 -4.56 37.52
N GLN A 370 10.08 -4.74 36.82
CA GLN A 370 9.58 -3.76 35.85
C GLN A 370 9.18 -2.42 36.51
N GLU A 371 8.62 -2.43 37.71
CA GLU A 371 8.29 -1.20 38.44
C GLU A 371 9.53 -0.50 39.02
N ALA A 372 10.50 -1.28 39.45
CA ALA A 372 11.77 -0.72 39.97
C ALA A 372 12.66 -0.14 38.87
N PHE A 373 12.66 -0.72 37.68
CA PHE A 373 13.51 -0.32 36.56
C PHE A 373 12.65 0.37 35.47
N CYS A 374 13.25 1.32 34.72
CA CYS A 374 12.55 2.03 33.64
C CYS A 374 12.51 1.18 32.36
N GLU A 375 11.82 1.67 31.34
CA GLU A 375 11.76 1.02 30.01
C GLU A 375 13.12 0.92 29.28
N LYS A 376 14.14 1.61 29.76
CA LYS A 376 15.48 1.61 29.14
C LYS A 376 16.34 0.43 29.59
N GLU A 377 16.04 -0.17 30.74
CA GLU A 377 16.77 -1.33 31.26
C GLU A 377 16.22 -2.63 30.63
N LEU A 378 17.15 -3.54 30.31
CA LEU A 378 16.78 -4.86 29.80
C LEU A 378 16.53 -5.82 30.98
N ILE A 379 15.28 -6.21 31.15
CA ILE A 379 14.89 -7.22 32.16
C ILE A 379 14.67 -8.55 31.46
N ILE A 380 15.39 -9.58 31.88
CA ILE A 380 15.45 -10.87 31.22
C ILE A 380 15.20 -11.96 32.26
N ARG A 381 14.27 -12.88 31.96
CA ARG A 381 14.14 -14.13 32.71
C ARG A 381 15.21 -15.09 32.20
N TYR A 382 16.24 -15.32 33.03
CA TYR A 382 17.42 -16.11 32.68
C TYR A 382 17.17 -17.61 32.82
N GLY A 383 16.45 -18.01 33.87
CA GLY A 383 16.07 -19.39 34.21
C GLY A 383 14.69 -19.45 34.85
N GLY A 384 14.36 -20.54 35.54
CA GLY A 384 13.03 -20.73 36.17
C GLY A 384 12.62 -19.60 37.11
N ASP A 385 13.48 -19.30 38.09
CA ASP A 385 13.33 -18.28 39.14
C ASP A 385 14.41 -17.17 39.06
N GLU A 386 15.25 -17.20 38.01
CA GLU A 386 16.39 -16.31 37.84
C GLU A 386 16.10 -15.20 36.85
N PHE A 387 16.49 -14.00 37.20
CA PHE A 387 16.36 -12.81 36.37
C PHE A 387 17.70 -12.10 36.22
N LEU A 388 17.94 -11.54 35.04
CA LEU A 388 19.07 -10.68 34.73
C LEU A 388 18.55 -9.31 34.31
N VAL A 389 19.06 -8.25 34.96
CA VAL A 389 18.83 -6.86 34.50
C VAL A 389 20.14 -6.26 34.02
N VAL A 390 20.11 -5.64 32.83
CA VAL A 390 21.30 -4.95 32.28
C VAL A 390 20.95 -3.51 31.99
N SER A 391 21.78 -2.60 32.47
CA SER A 391 21.64 -1.14 32.33
C SER A 391 22.95 -0.46 31.93
N ASP A 392 22.88 0.50 31.01
CA ASP A 392 23.97 1.42 30.69
C ASP A 392 23.80 2.81 31.32
N ALA A 393 22.70 3.01 32.04
CA ALA A 393 22.33 4.27 32.67
C ALA A 393 22.58 4.29 34.20
N LEU A 394 22.59 3.11 34.85
CA LEU A 394 22.68 2.99 36.32
C LEU A 394 24.12 2.75 36.80
N CYS A 395 24.41 3.20 38.01
CA CYS A 395 25.61 2.89 38.74
C CYS A 395 25.32 1.96 39.93
N TRP A 396 26.37 1.48 40.61
CA TRP A 396 26.21 0.51 41.69
C TRP A 396 25.44 1.08 42.91
N GLU A 397 25.59 2.38 43.20
CA GLU A 397 24.82 3.05 44.27
C GLU A 397 23.34 2.97 44.03
N GLN A 398 22.93 3.22 42.80
CA GLN A 398 21.54 3.12 42.37
C GLN A 398 21.04 1.66 42.38
N ALA A 399 21.92 0.69 42.15
CA ALA A 399 21.56 -0.72 42.27
C ALA A 399 21.09 -1.10 43.69
N GLU A 400 21.76 -0.58 44.73
CA GLU A 400 21.32 -0.80 46.11
C GLU A 400 20.00 -0.15 46.44
N GLU A 401 19.71 1.04 45.87
CA GLU A 401 18.40 1.70 46.00
C GLU A 401 17.29 0.87 45.31
N LYS A 402 17.56 0.36 44.11
CA LYS A 402 16.63 -0.50 43.36
C LYS A 402 16.36 -1.81 44.10
N LYS A 403 17.36 -2.43 44.67
CA LYS A 403 17.23 -3.62 45.52
C LYS A 403 16.33 -3.38 46.73
N ALA A 404 16.50 -2.24 47.40
CA ALA A 404 15.64 -1.85 48.50
C ALA A 404 14.18 -1.63 48.05
N GLN A 405 14.01 -0.98 46.90
CA GLN A 405 12.68 -0.77 46.27
C GLN A 405 11.99 -2.08 45.95
N ILE A 406 12.65 -3.01 45.23
CA ILE A 406 12.12 -4.34 44.91
C ILE A 406 11.73 -5.08 46.19
N THR A 407 12.57 -5.06 47.20
CA THR A 407 12.26 -5.71 48.49
C THR A 407 11.02 -5.11 49.16
N ALA A 408 10.83 -3.80 49.07
CA ALA A 408 9.66 -3.10 49.61
C ALA A 408 8.38 -3.46 48.84
N LEU A 409 8.45 -3.48 47.50
CA LEU A 409 7.34 -3.83 46.63
C LEU A 409 6.85 -5.26 46.88
N LEU A 410 7.76 -6.25 46.91
CA LEU A 410 7.41 -7.65 47.18
C LEU A 410 6.76 -7.84 48.56
N LYS A 411 7.25 -7.11 49.60
CA LYS A 411 6.64 -7.15 50.93
C LYS A 411 5.26 -6.47 50.98
N GLN A 412 5.08 -5.40 50.21
CA GLN A 412 3.79 -4.73 50.08
C GLN A 412 2.79 -5.65 49.41
N TRP A 413 3.08 -6.17 48.22
CA TRP A 413 2.18 -7.03 47.45
C TRP A 413 1.86 -8.34 48.19
N GLN A 414 2.83 -8.93 48.90
CA GLN A 414 2.53 -10.07 49.78
C GLN A 414 1.40 -9.76 50.77
N ARG A 415 1.33 -8.54 51.30
CA ARG A 415 0.27 -8.10 52.25
C ARG A 415 -1.03 -7.78 51.54
N ASP A 416 -0.92 -7.04 50.43
CA ASP A 416 -2.09 -6.54 49.70
C ASP A 416 -2.91 -7.70 49.07
N GLU A 417 -2.21 -8.67 48.48
CA GLU A 417 -2.79 -9.88 47.88
C GLU A 417 -3.03 -11.01 48.88
N LYS A 418 -2.70 -10.80 50.17
CA LYS A 418 -2.82 -11.80 51.24
C LYS A 418 -2.23 -13.15 50.89
N LEU A 419 -1.05 -13.16 50.28
CA LEU A 419 -0.39 -14.39 49.85
C LEU A 419 -0.04 -15.26 51.04
N PRO A 420 -0.27 -16.58 50.99
CA PRO A 420 0.02 -17.50 52.09
C PRO A 420 1.52 -17.83 52.23
N TYR A 421 2.35 -17.34 51.31
CA TYR A 421 3.79 -17.57 51.25
C TYR A 421 4.57 -16.26 51.22
N ARG A 422 5.85 -16.33 51.55
CA ARG A 422 6.73 -15.16 51.58
C ARG A 422 7.37 -14.95 50.21
N LEU A 423 7.25 -13.71 49.69
CA LEU A 423 7.96 -13.28 48.49
C LEU A 423 9.26 -12.57 48.88
N SER A 424 10.38 -13.05 48.38
CA SER A 424 11.67 -12.36 48.49
C SER A 424 12.60 -12.79 47.38
N MET A 425 13.55 -11.91 47.03
CA MET A 425 14.58 -12.15 46.04
C MET A 425 15.97 -11.91 46.63
N SER A 426 16.90 -12.74 46.25
CA SER A 426 18.34 -12.53 46.47
C SER A 426 18.91 -11.81 45.26
N ILE A 427 19.54 -10.64 45.46
CA ILE A 427 19.97 -9.77 44.35
C ILE A 427 21.45 -9.48 44.52
N GLY A 428 22.25 -9.78 43.49
CA GLY A 428 23.65 -9.43 43.36
C GLY A 428 23.87 -8.58 42.12
N TYR A 429 24.91 -7.81 42.09
CA TYR A 429 25.23 -6.97 40.94
C TYR A 429 26.72 -6.86 40.70
N TYR A 430 27.10 -6.62 39.46
CA TYR A 430 28.44 -6.36 39.00
C TYR A 430 28.46 -5.18 38.05
N GLN A 431 29.30 -4.19 38.32
CA GLN A 431 29.51 -3.06 37.45
C GLN A 431 30.77 -3.27 36.61
N LYS A 432 30.60 -3.29 35.29
CA LYS A 432 31.69 -3.24 34.33
C LYS A 432 32.33 -1.85 34.37
N GLU A 433 33.62 -1.78 34.71
CA GLU A 433 34.39 -0.54 34.61
C GLU A 433 34.84 -0.28 33.16
N PRO A 434 35.11 1.00 32.80
CA PRO A 434 35.43 1.39 31.42
C PRO A 434 36.61 0.64 30.79
N ASP A 435 37.59 0.26 31.57
CA ASP A 435 38.84 -0.39 31.13
C ASP A 435 38.79 -1.92 31.25
N THR A 436 37.68 -2.48 31.71
CA THR A 436 37.52 -3.93 31.83
C THR A 436 36.90 -4.49 30.54
N GLU A 437 37.65 -5.37 29.88
CA GLU A 437 37.18 -6.13 28.72
C GLU A 437 37.03 -7.60 29.13
N ALA A 438 35.78 -8.06 29.12
CA ALA A 438 35.43 -9.45 29.36
C ALA A 438 34.29 -9.86 28.47
N SER A 439 34.00 -11.16 28.38
CA SER A 439 32.83 -11.64 27.67
C SER A 439 31.55 -11.35 28.47
N MET A 440 30.41 -11.32 27.74
CA MET A 440 29.09 -11.18 28.36
C MET A 440 28.87 -12.23 29.45
N GLU A 441 29.25 -13.48 29.18
CA GLU A 441 29.11 -14.60 30.12
C GLU A 441 29.94 -14.36 31.41
N GLN A 442 31.12 -13.77 31.29
CA GLN A 442 31.93 -13.44 32.46
C GLN A 442 31.29 -12.35 33.33
N TYR A 443 30.71 -11.31 32.73
CA TYR A 443 30.00 -10.29 33.49
C TYR A 443 28.75 -10.86 34.20
N ILE A 444 27.99 -11.75 33.54
CA ILE A 444 26.85 -12.43 34.14
C ILE A 444 27.31 -13.30 35.31
N ASN A 445 28.37 -14.09 35.13
CA ASN A 445 28.90 -14.95 36.18
C ASN A 445 29.35 -14.17 37.42
N TRP A 446 30.02 -13.03 37.23
CA TRP A 446 30.41 -12.19 38.37
C TRP A 446 29.21 -11.59 39.12
N ALA A 447 28.16 -11.25 38.42
CA ALA A 447 26.91 -10.80 39.05
C ALA A 447 26.20 -11.95 39.82
N ASP A 448 26.20 -13.16 39.25
CA ASP A 448 25.65 -14.37 39.87
C ASP A 448 26.46 -14.76 41.13
N GLU A 449 27.79 -14.76 41.07
CA GLU A 449 28.64 -15.00 42.26
C GLU A 449 28.27 -14.06 43.41
N ARG A 450 28.07 -12.77 43.13
CA ARG A 450 27.63 -11.77 44.12
C ARG A 450 26.23 -12.08 44.67
N MET A 451 25.31 -12.50 43.81
CA MET A 451 23.96 -12.90 44.21
C MET A 451 24.02 -14.14 45.14
N TYR A 452 24.86 -15.14 44.80
CA TYR A 452 25.03 -16.35 45.60
C TYR A 452 25.58 -16.08 46.99
N GLU A 453 26.59 -15.16 47.11
CA GLU A 453 27.12 -14.71 48.42
C GLU A 453 25.99 -14.12 49.28
N MET A 454 25.10 -13.30 48.70
CA MET A 454 23.95 -12.72 49.41
C MET A 454 22.94 -13.79 49.80
N LYS A 455 22.67 -14.79 48.92
CA LYS A 455 21.78 -15.90 49.21
C LYS A 455 22.26 -16.76 50.39
N CYS A 456 23.56 -16.98 50.51
CA CYS A 456 24.16 -17.69 51.63
C CYS A 456 23.98 -16.90 52.95
N LYS A 457 24.27 -15.56 52.94
CA LYS A 457 24.09 -14.72 54.12
C LYS A 457 22.62 -14.66 54.59
N ASN A 458 21.68 -14.61 53.64
CA ASN A 458 20.25 -14.61 53.95
C ASN A 458 19.79 -15.94 54.54
N ARG A 459 20.41 -17.09 54.17
CA ARG A 459 20.11 -18.43 54.75
C ARG A 459 20.63 -18.55 56.17
N GLU A 460 21.81 -18.01 56.51
CA GLU A 460 22.39 -17.99 57.86
C GLU A 460 21.55 -17.18 58.83
N GLN A 461 20.98 -16.06 58.39
CA GLN A 461 20.10 -15.21 59.20
C GLN A 461 18.69 -15.80 59.41
N ARG A 462 18.30 -16.85 58.68
CA ARG A 462 17.01 -17.52 58.77
C ARG A 462 17.07 -18.79 59.64
N LYS A 463 18.25 -19.22 60.09
CA LYS A 463 18.47 -20.26 61.10
C LYS A 463 18.52 -19.67 62.50
#